data_70994ee70f47e7dd6d91878c7e63b71e
#
_entry.id   70994ee70f47e7dd6d91878c7e63b71e
#
_cell.length_a   1.000
_cell.length_b   1.000
_cell.length_c   1.000
_cell.angle_alpha   90.00
_cell.angle_beta   90.00
_cell.angle_gamma   90.00
#
_symmetry.space_group_name_H-M   'P 1'
#
loop_
_entity.id
_entity.type
_entity.pdbx_description
1 polymer ?
#
loop_
_entity_poly.entity_id
_entity_poly.type
_entity_poly.pdbx_seq_one_letter_code
_entity_poly.pdbx_strand_id
1 'polypeptide(L)'
;LNYSFKFNPPLSSHKIDAWETKYNTFLPVEYRSFLEQIGNGGGEVHGMEMLRLEDWAIGLCFGDEDKALIAPSQPCLLLEEYQSDEAWERWLVEIAGEHWEQKYGQELWSPQFGTITVCKDECGPFGFMVLNGSLKGRIGWFLGDWGPPTFESSATFLDWYELWLDGLIAI
;
A
#
# COMPACT_ATOMS: atom_id res chain seq x y z
N LEU A 1 11.62 -0.21 -26.53
CA LEU A 1 11.87 0.04 -25.13
C LEU A 1 12.32 -1.28 -24.51
N ASN A 2 13.61 -1.41 -24.16
CA ASN A 2 14.11 -2.55 -23.40
C ASN A 2 13.80 -2.31 -21.94
N TYR A 3 12.67 -2.79 -21.47
CA TYR A 3 12.42 -2.88 -20.04
C TYR A 3 13.31 -4.00 -19.48
N SER A 4 14.28 -3.64 -18.68
CA SER A 4 15.05 -4.61 -17.90
C SER A 4 14.24 -5.00 -16.69
N PHE A 5 13.25 -5.87 -16.89
CA PHE A 5 12.44 -6.38 -15.79
C PHE A 5 13.30 -7.33 -14.93
N LYS A 6 13.72 -6.87 -13.76
CA LYS A 6 14.56 -7.65 -12.87
C LYS A 6 14.06 -7.56 -11.43
N PHE A 7 13.46 -8.65 -10.96
CA PHE A 7 13.14 -8.78 -9.54
C PHE A 7 14.39 -8.91 -8.67
N ASN A 8 14.26 -8.40 -7.45
CA ASN A 8 15.15 -8.81 -6.37
C ASN A 8 14.90 -10.28 -6.01
N PRO A 9 15.89 -11.00 -5.50
CA PRO A 9 15.71 -12.40 -5.10
C PRO A 9 14.55 -12.59 -4.13
N PRO A 10 13.86 -13.73 -4.21
CA PRO A 10 12.83 -14.09 -3.25
C PRO A 10 13.31 -14.05 -1.78
N LEU A 11 12.40 -13.79 -0.88
CA LEU A 11 12.66 -13.84 0.56
C LEU A 11 12.49 -15.26 1.11
N SER A 12 13.30 -15.62 2.10
CA SER A 12 13.04 -16.82 2.88
C SER A 12 11.84 -16.61 3.81
N SER A 13 11.07 -17.67 4.08
CA SER A 13 9.95 -17.63 5.03
C SER A 13 10.36 -17.03 6.38
N HIS A 14 11.56 -17.36 6.87
CA HIS A 14 12.09 -16.81 8.12
C HIS A 14 12.21 -15.27 8.13
N LYS A 15 12.59 -14.65 6.99
CA LYS A 15 12.65 -13.19 6.89
C LYS A 15 11.25 -12.57 6.92
N ILE A 16 10.29 -13.21 6.26
CA ILE A 16 8.89 -12.78 6.26
C ILE A 16 8.30 -12.93 7.66
N ASP A 17 8.50 -14.07 8.32
CA ASP A 17 8.05 -14.31 9.70
C ASP A 17 8.62 -13.27 10.67
N ALA A 18 9.89 -12.91 10.51
CA ALA A 18 10.53 -11.87 11.32
C ALA A 18 9.89 -10.49 11.10
N TRP A 19 9.53 -10.17 9.85
CA TRP A 19 8.82 -8.95 9.52
C TRP A 19 7.40 -8.93 10.11
N GLU A 20 6.63 -10.00 9.93
CA GLU A 20 5.28 -10.17 10.49
C GLU A 20 5.27 -10.06 12.01
N THR A 21 6.26 -10.70 12.66
CA THR A 21 6.44 -10.62 14.11
C THR A 21 6.78 -9.19 14.57
N LYS A 22 7.71 -8.54 13.87
CA LYS A 22 8.14 -7.17 14.20
C LYS A 22 7.00 -6.18 14.14
N TYR A 23 6.13 -6.29 13.15
CA TYR A 23 5.02 -5.36 12.92
C TYR A 23 3.68 -5.88 13.45
N ASN A 24 3.67 -7.03 14.12
CA ASN A 24 2.48 -7.67 14.71
C ASN A 24 1.30 -7.73 13.74
N THR A 25 1.55 -8.24 12.54
CA THR A 25 0.55 -8.39 11.47
C THR A 25 0.90 -9.57 10.57
N PHE A 26 -0.04 -9.99 9.73
CA PHE A 26 0.18 -11.08 8.77
C PHE A 26 -0.07 -10.59 7.34
N LEU A 27 0.90 -10.85 6.47
CA LEU A 27 0.73 -10.57 5.05
C LEU A 27 -0.40 -11.42 4.46
N PRO A 28 -1.16 -10.91 3.48
CA PRO A 28 -2.05 -11.72 2.68
C PRO A 28 -1.29 -12.89 2.03
N VAL A 29 -1.93 -14.06 2.01
CA VAL A 29 -1.30 -15.33 1.59
C VAL A 29 -0.67 -15.25 0.20
N GLU A 30 -1.35 -14.58 -0.74
CA GLU A 30 -0.87 -14.44 -2.11
C GLU A 30 0.38 -13.56 -2.20
N TYR A 31 0.39 -12.43 -1.49
CA TYR A 31 1.57 -11.56 -1.45
C TYR A 31 2.75 -12.24 -0.76
N ARG A 32 2.49 -12.96 0.33
CA ARG A 32 3.51 -13.77 0.97
C ARG A 32 4.10 -14.81 -0.01
N SER A 33 3.23 -15.52 -0.75
CA SER A 33 3.66 -16.50 -1.76
C SER A 33 4.47 -15.85 -2.88
N PHE A 34 4.09 -14.65 -3.32
CA PHE A 34 4.85 -13.86 -4.28
C PHE A 34 6.26 -13.55 -3.76
N LEU A 35 6.38 -13.05 -2.54
CA LEU A 35 7.67 -12.74 -1.92
C LEU A 35 8.58 -13.97 -1.77
N GLU A 36 8.00 -15.14 -1.50
CA GLU A 36 8.74 -16.40 -1.31
C GLU A 36 9.17 -17.06 -2.63
N GLN A 37 8.40 -16.87 -3.70
CA GLN A 37 8.56 -17.66 -4.92
C GLN A 37 8.99 -16.84 -6.14
N ILE A 38 8.58 -15.58 -6.23
CA ILE A 38 8.79 -14.72 -7.39
C ILE A 38 9.91 -13.72 -7.13
N GLY A 39 9.75 -12.86 -6.11
CA GLY A 39 10.74 -11.85 -5.80
C GLY A 39 10.33 -10.85 -4.73
N ASN A 40 11.32 -10.14 -4.20
CA ASN A 40 11.14 -9.10 -3.20
C ASN A 40 11.20 -7.71 -3.85
N GLY A 41 10.14 -7.35 -4.59
CA GLY A 41 10.11 -6.09 -5.31
C GLY A 41 11.14 -6.01 -6.43
N GLY A 42 11.38 -4.80 -6.92
CA GLY A 42 12.15 -4.55 -8.13
C GLY A 42 11.29 -4.74 -9.38
N GLY A 43 11.86 -4.41 -10.52
CA GLY A 43 11.10 -4.29 -11.75
C GLY A 43 10.35 -2.97 -11.81
N GLU A 44 10.32 -2.41 -12.99
CA GLU A 44 9.62 -1.17 -13.28
C GLU A 44 8.74 -1.40 -14.50
N VAL A 45 7.46 -1.06 -14.37
CA VAL A 45 6.50 -1.09 -15.48
C VAL A 45 5.82 0.27 -15.55
N HIS A 46 5.93 0.94 -16.70
CA HIS A 46 5.35 2.26 -16.95
C HIS A 46 5.69 3.34 -15.89
N GLY A 47 6.92 3.34 -15.38
CA GLY A 47 7.36 4.28 -14.35
C GLY A 47 7.02 3.87 -12.90
N MET A 48 6.30 2.77 -12.73
CA MET A 48 5.94 2.24 -11.42
C MET A 48 6.94 1.18 -10.97
N GLU A 49 7.61 1.43 -9.86
CA GLU A 49 8.50 0.48 -9.21
C GLU A 49 7.76 -0.36 -8.15
N MET A 50 7.92 -1.68 -8.20
CA MET A 50 7.46 -2.55 -7.13
C MET A 50 8.46 -2.52 -5.96
N LEU A 51 7.98 -2.19 -4.76
CA LEU A 51 8.81 -2.01 -3.58
C LEU A 51 9.23 -3.33 -2.95
N ARG A 52 10.39 -3.29 -2.27
CA ARG A 52 10.79 -4.39 -1.38
C ARG A 52 9.93 -4.38 -0.12
N LEU A 53 9.79 -5.55 0.50
CA LEU A 53 9.10 -5.65 1.78
C LEU A 53 9.73 -4.75 2.86
N GLU A 54 11.03 -4.51 2.81
CA GLU A 54 11.73 -3.63 3.75
C GLU A 54 11.38 -2.14 3.56
N ASP A 55 10.99 -1.77 2.33
CA ASP A 55 10.68 -0.40 1.92
C ASP A 55 9.17 -0.08 1.97
N TRP A 56 8.39 -0.93 2.61
CA TRP A 56 6.92 -0.90 2.71
C TRP A 56 6.31 0.40 3.25
N ALA A 57 7.09 1.19 3.95
CA ALA A 57 6.63 2.39 4.66
C ALA A 57 6.88 3.68 3.87
N ILE A 58 6.83 3.61 2.57
CA ILE A 58 6.84 4.79 1.72
C ILE A 58 5.40 5.28 1.63
N GLY A 59 5.12 6.40 2.25
CA GLY A 59 3.79 7.01 2.25
C GLY A 59 3.77 8.34 1.52
N LEU A 60 2.64 9.02 1.58
CA LEU A 60 2.40 10.34 1.00
C LEU A 60 3.52 11.33 1.31
N CYS A 61 4.48 11.48 0.41
CA CYS A 61 5.49 12.56 0.30
C CYS A 61 6.27 12.97 1.58
N PHE A 62 6.31 12.13 2.60
CA PHE A 62 7.00 12.43 3.86
C PHE A 62 8.18 11.47 4.02
N GLY A 63 9.29 11.99 4.48
CA GLY A 63 10.57 11.28 4.55
C GLY A 63 10.56 10.00 5.39
N ASP A 64 11.71 9.36 5.50
CA ASP A 64 11.94 8.07 6.19
C ASP A 64 11.48 7.99 7.66
N GLU A 65 11.03 9.12 8.23
CA GLU A 65 10.60 9.21 9.63
C GLU A 65 9.14 8.77 9.85
N ASP A 66 8.34 8.61 8.78
CA ASP A 66 6.89 8.46 8.85
C ASP A 66 6.38 7.02 8.94
N LYS A 67 7.23 6.06 9.26
CA LYS A 67 6.84 4.64 9.44
C LYS A 67 5.72 4.44 10.47
N ALA A 68 5.63 5.33 11.45
CA ALA A 68 4.56 5.33 12.45
C ALA A 68 3.18 5.64 11.85
N LEU A 69 3.14 6.43 10.76
CA LEU A 69 1.91 6.86 10.11
C LEU A 69 1.19 5.79 9.30
N ILE A 70 1.85 4.67 9.02
CA ILE A 70 1.24 3.58 8.25
C ILE A 70 0.77 2.46 9.18
N ALA A 71 1.41 2.28 10.34
CA ALA A 71 1.07 1.35 11.42
C ALA A 71 0.33 0.08 10.97
N PRO A 72 1.02 -0.90 10.36
CA PRO A 72 0.41 -2.03 9.65
C PRO A 72 -0.44 -2.93 10.56
N SER A 73 -0.23 -2.91 11.87
CA SER A 73 -1.03 -3.66 12.85
C SER A 73 -2.34 -2.99 13.24
N GLN A 74 -2.49 -1.71 12.93
CA GLN A 74 -3.75 -0.99 13.22
C GLN A 74 -4.86 -1.44 12.25
N PRO A 75 -6.13 -1.34 12.64
CA PRO A 75 -7.24 -1.60 11.73
C PRO A 75 -7.20 -0.66 10.53
N CYS A 76 -7.34 -1.22 9.32
CA CYS A 76 -7.63 -0.43 8.14
C CYS A 76 -9.11 -0.04 8.17
N LEU A 77 -9.39 1.26 8.18
CA LEU A 77 -10.73 1.82 8.24
C LEU A 77 -11.20 2.38 6.90
N LEU A 78 -10.39 2.26 5.84
CA LEU A 78 -10.75 2.71 4.49
C LEU A 78 -12.03 2.04 4.01
N LEU A 79 -12.84 2.79 3.27
CA LEU A 79 -14.01 2.28 2.55
C LEU A 79 -13.62 1.93 1.12
N GLU A 80 -14.33 0.99 0.52
CA GLU A 80 -14.07 0.55 -0.86
C GLU A 80 -14.34 1.67 -1.88
N GLU A 81 -15.32 2.53 -1.61
CA GLU A 81 -15.69 3.65 -2.48
C GLU A 81 -16.02 4.90 -1.66
N TYR A 82 -15.66 6.04 -2.21
CA TYR A 82 -16.06 7.36 -1.75
C TYR A 82 -16.79 8.07 -2.90
N GLN A 83 -18.01 8.52 -2.66
CA GLN A 83 -18.89 9.08 -3.70
C GLN A 83 -18.44 10.46 -4.20
N SER A 84 -17.65 11.19 -3.40
CA SER A 84 -17.09 12.50 -3.74
C SER A 84 -15.97 12.87 -2.76
N ASP A 85 -15.25 13.94 -3.07
CA ASP A 85 -14.23 14.51 -2.17
C ASP A 85 -14.85 14.95 -0.84
N GLU A 86 -16.07 15.50 -0.84
CA GLU A 86 -16.76 15.88 0.40
C GLU A 86 -17.18 14.64 1.22
N ALA A 87 -17.42 13.50 0.57
CA ALA A 87 -17.67 12.25 1.30
C ALA A 87 -16.39 11.73 1.96
N TRP A 88 -15.26 11.89 1.30
CA TRP A 88 -13.94 11.61 1.85
C TRP A 88 -13.62 12.51 3.05
N GLU A 89 -13.77 13.81 2.91
CA GLU A 89 -13.54 14.76 4.00
C GLU A 89 -14.42 14.47 5.22
N ARG A 90 -15.70 14.17 5.02
CA ARG A 90 -16.59 13.76 6.10
C ARG A 90 -16.14 12.50 6.80
N TRP A 91 -15.65 11.52 6.04
CA TRP A 91 -15.11 10.28 6.60
C TRP A 91 -13.85 10.57 7.44
N LEU A 92 -12.94 11.44 6.96
CA LEU A 92 -11.75 11.86 7.72
C LEU A 92 -12.15 12.50 9.06
N VAL A 93 -13.15 13.37 9.06
CA VAL A 93 -13.68 14.01 10.28
C VAL A 93 -14.35 12.98 11.20
N GLU A 94 -15.11 12.04 10.66
CA GLU A 94 -15.80 11.00 11.44
C GLU A 94 -14.79 10.09 12.16
N ILE A 95 -13.74 9.67 11.45
CA ILE A 95 -12.76 8.70 11.98
C ILE A 95 -11.72 9.37 12.89
N ALA A 96 -11.23 10.54 12.53
CA ALA A 96 -10.12 11.21 13.22
C ALA A 96 -10.54 12.50 13.96
N GLY A 97 -11.75 13.02 13.72
CA GLY A 97 -12.28 14.26 14.31
C GLY A 97 -11.95 15.51 13.49
N GLU A 98 -12.56 16.65 13.91
CA GLU A 98 -12.48 17.93 13.18
C GLU A 98 -11.07 18.46 12.92
N HIS A 99 -10.08 17.98 13.68
CA HIS A 99 -8.66 18.40 13.55
C HIS A 99 -7.78 17.24 13.08
N TRP A 100 -8.28 16.41 12.16
CA TRP A 100 -7.55 15.24 11.66
C TRP A 100 -6.18 15.59 11.04
N GLU A 101 -6.07 16.74 10.38
CA GLU A 101 -4.81 17.24 9.81
C GLU A 101 -3.74 17.45 10.87
N GLN A 102 -4.12 17.98 12.05
CA GLN A 102 -3.19 18.16 13.15
C GLN A 102 -2.77 16.81 13.77
N LYS A 103 -3.69 15.84 13.83
CA LYS A 103 -3.37 14.48 14.31
C LYS A 103 -2.40 13.78 13.38
N TYR A 104 -2.62 13.93 12.09
CA TYR A 104 -1.70 13.42 11.09
C TYR A 104 -0.31 14.05 11.23
N GLY A 105 -0.22 15.38 11.28
CA GLY A 105 1.04 16.10 11.47
C GLY A 105 1.75 15.84 12.80
N GLN A 106 1.06 15.23 13.79
CA GLN A 106 1.64 14.79 15.06
C GLN A 106 1.84 13.26 15.12
N GLU A 107 1.75 12.56 14.01
CA GLU A 107 1.90 11.09 13.91
C GLU A 107 0.89 10.29 14.77
N LEU A 108 -0.26 10.87 15.08
CA LEU A 108 -1.26 10.24 15.94
C LEU A 108 -2.28 9.40 15.16
N TRP A 109 -2.43 9.67 13.87
CA TRP A 109 -3.39 8.99 13.00
C TRP A 109 -3.03 9.18 11.52
N SER A 110 -3.36 8.18 10.69
CA SER A 110 -3.24 8.24 9.23
C SER A 110 -4.34 7.40 8.56
N PRO A 111 -4.88 7.82 7.42
CA PRO A 111 -5.76 6.98 6.61
C PRO A 111 -5.08 5.70 6.10
N GLN A 112 -3.76 5.65 6.12
CA GLN A 112 -2.97 4.48 5.70
C GLN A 112 -2.78 3.42 6.80
N PHE A 113 -3.35 3.59 7.99
CA PHE A 113 -3.28 2.56 9.02
C PHE A 113 -3.78 1.22 8.50
N GLY A 114 -3.06 0.15 8.82
CA GLY A 114 -3.40 -1.19 8.40
C GLY A 114 -3.10 -1.52 6.93
N THR A 115 -2.25 -0.72 6.29
CA THR A 115 -1.79 -0.95 4.91
C THR A 115 -0.28 -1.09 4.84
N ILE A 116 0.23 -1.49 3.68
CA ILE A 116 1.63 -1.35 3.26
C ILE A 116 1.67 -0.83 1.83
N THR A 117 2.69 -0.03 1.52
CA THR A 117 2.94 0.38 0.13
C THR A 117 3.62 -0.76 -0.63
N VAL A 118 3.10 -1.11 -1.80
CA VAL A 118 3.61 -2.21 -2.63
C VAL A 118 4.28 -1.71 -3.90
N CYS A 119 3.89 -0.54 -4.39
CA CYS A 119 4.52 0.09 -5.56
C CYS A 119 4.40 1.61 -5.48
N LYS A 120 5.26 2.31 -6.21
CA LYS A 120 5.26 3.77 -6.30
C LYS A 120 5.76 4.26 -7.64
N ASP A 121 5.34 5.45 -8.04
CA ASP A 121 5.97 6.32 -9.02
C ASP A 121 7.00 7.23 -8.34
N GLU A 122 7.97 7.77 -9.07
CA GLU A 122 9.00 8.65 -8.53
C GLU A 122 8.46 9.92 -7.86
N CYS A 123 7.38 10.49 -8.38
CA CYS A 123 6.80 11.77 -7.94
C CYS A 123 5.28 11.77 -7.86
N GLY A 124 4.65 10.61 -7.75
CA GLY A 124 3.21 10.56 -7.95
C GLY A 124 2.50 9.49 -7.14
N PRO A 125 1.56 8.82 -7.76
CA PRO A 125 0.72 7.82 -7.14
C PRO A 125 1.54 6.71 -6.50
N PHE A 126 1.01 6.15 -5.42
CA PHE A 126 1.54 4.92 -4.86
C PHE A 126 0.41 3.92 -4.63
N GLY A 127 0.72 2.65 -4.92
CA GLY A 127 -0.16 1.54 -4.67
C GLY A 127 0.08 0.95 -3.29
N PHE A 128 -1.00 0.72 -2.56
CA PHE A 128 -0.96 0.10 -1.25
C PHE A 128 -1.79 -1.18 -1.20
N MET A 129 -1.44 -2.04 -0.26
CA MET A 129 -2.21 -3.25 0.03
C MET A 129 -2.76 -3.20 1.45
N VAL A 130 -4.02 -3.56 1.61
CA VAL A 130 -4.66 -3.65 2.93
C VAL A 130 -4.24 -4.93 3.63
N LEU A 131 -3.75 -4.82 4.87
CA LEU A 131 -3.29 -5.96 5.67
C LEU A 131 -4.34 -6.55 6.60
N ASN A 132 -5.34 -5.77 6.98
CA ASN A 132 -6.37 -6.23 7.92
C ASN A 132 -7.70 -5.51 7.69
N GLY A 133 -8.76 -5.98 8.36
CA GLY A 133 -10.11 -5.46 8.15
C GLY A 133 -10.84 -6.13 6.97
N SER A 134 -11.98 -5.53 6.58
CA SER A 134 -12.88 -6.08 5.55
C SER A 134 -12.26 -6.10 4.15
N LEU A 135 -11.32 -5.20 3.88
CA LEU A 135 -10.63 -5.07 2.59
C LEU A 135 -9.28 -5.78 2.54
N LYS A 136 -8.99 -6.68 3.50
CA LYS A 136 -7.70 -7.39 3.55
C LYS A 136 -7.34 -8.04 2.22
N GLY A 137 -6.12 -7.76 1.74
CA GLY A 137 -5.59 -8.27 0.48
C GLY A 137 -5.92 -7.41 -0.74
N ARG A 138 -6.83 -6.43 -0.62
CA ARG A 138 -7.16 -5.52 -1.72
C ARG A 138 -6.01 -4.54 -1.96
N ILE A 139 -5.83 -4.22 -3.25
CA ILE A 139 -4.90 -3.18 -3.70
C ILE A 139 -5.69 -1.91 -3.94
N GLY A 140 -5.14 -0.81 -3.48
CA GLY A 140 -5.68 0.52 -3.72
C GLY A 140 -4.58 1.51 -4.08
N TRP A 141 -4.98 2.70 -4.50
CA TRP A 141 -4.11 3.77 -4.96
C TRP A 141 -4.42 5.07 -4.24
N PHE A 142 -3.38 5.73 -3.77
CA PHE A 142 -3.43 7.15 -3.47
C PHE A 142 -2.81 7.90 -4.65
N LEU A 143 -3.62 8.75 -5.29
CA LEU A 143 -3.23 9.46 -6.52
C LEU A 143 -2.54 10.82 -6.26
N GLY A 144 -2.26 11.14 -5.01
CA GLY A 144 -1.67 12.41 -4.56
C GLY A 144 -2.69 13.29 -3.81
N ASP A 145 -2.21 14.44 -3.35
CA ASP A 145 -2.96 15.59 -2.79
C ASP A 145 -4.15 15.28 -1.84
N TRP A 146 -4.05 14.24 -0.99
CA TRP A 146 -5.06 13.96 0.06
C TRP A 146 -6.45 13.57 -0.44
N GLY A 147 -6.59 13.28 -1.72
CA GLY A 147 -7.83 12.76 -2.26
C GLY A 147 -8.18 11.36 -1.75
N PRO A 148 -9.43 10.92 -1.97
CA PRO A 148 -9.85 9.58 -1.60
C PRO A 148 -9.02 8.53 -2.36
N PRO A 149 -8.67 7.41 -1.71
CA PRO A 149 -8.06 6.30 -2.41
C PRO A 149 -9.07 5.66 -3.36
N THR A 150 -8.54 5.08 -4.43
CA THR A 150 -9.30 4.21 -5.33
C THR A 150 -8.85 2.77 -5.14
N PHE A 151 -9.76 1.80 -5.22
CA PHE A 151 -9.43 0.39 -5.14
C PHE A 151 -9.50 -0.27 -6.51
N GLU A 152 -8.54 -1.14 -6.77
CA GLU A 152 -8.55 -1.97 -7.97
C GLU A 152 -9.75 -2.89 -8.02
N SER A 153 -10.25 -3.13 -9.23
CA SER A 153 -11.34 -4.10 -9.46
C SER A 153 -10.88 -5.55 -9.30
N SER A 154 -9.56 -5.80 -9.31
CA SER A 154 -8.97 -7.11 -9.10
C SER A 154 -9.33 -7.65 -7.71
N ALA A 155 -9.69 -8.93 -7.64
CA ALA A 155 -10.11 -9.56 -6.40
C ALA A 155 -8.91 -9.85 -5.47
N THR A 156 -7.73 -10.07 -6.05
CA THR A 156 -6.55 -10.55 -5.32
C THR A 156 -5.27 -9.79 -5.73
N PHE A 157 -4.21 -9.97 -4.93
CA PHE A 157 -2.89 -9.44 -5.26
C PHE A 157 -2.34 -10.04 -6.57
N LEU A 158 -2.53 -11.33 -6.80
CA LEU A 158 -2.00 -11.97 -8.02
C LEU A 158 -2.76 -11.53 -9.26
N ASP A 159 -4.08 -11.36 -9.20
CA ASP A 159 -4.87 -10.81 -10.31
C ASP A 159 -4.40 -9.40 -10.67
N TRP A 160 -4.18 -8.54 -9.65
CA TRP A 160 -3.63 -7.21 -9.84
C TRP A 160 -2.22 -7.25 -10.44
N TYR A 161 -1.38 -8.16 -9.94
CA TYR A 161 -0.02 -8.30 -10.41
C TYR A 161 0.07 -8.74 -11.87
N GLU A 162 -0.79 -9.65 -12.32
CA GLU A 162 -0.91 -10.03 -13.73
C GLU A 162 -1.30 -8.83 -14.61
N LEU A 163 -2.32 -8.07 -14.20
CA LEU A 163 -2.73 -6.85 -14.89
C LEU A 163 -1.60 -5.81 -14.96
N TRP A 164 -0.85 -5.66 -13.86
CA TRP A 164 0.29 -4.75 -13.80
C TRP A 164 1.40 -5.17 -14.78
N LEU A 165 1.71 -6.47 -14.85
CA LEU A 165 2.68 -7.02 -15.81
C LEU A 165 2.26 -6.81 -17.26
N ASP A 166 0.99 -6.99 -17.56
CA ASP A 166 0.44 -6.85 -18.91
C ASP A 166 0.35 -5.37 -19.34
N GLY A 167 0.64 -4.44 -18.43
CA GLY A 167 0.53 -3.01 -18.68
C GLY A 167 -0.90 -2.54 -18.89
N LEU A 168 -1.88 -3.32 -18.40
CA LEU A 168 -3.31 -3.01 -18.50
C LEU A 168 -3.78 -2.11 -17.34
N ILE A 169 -2.93 -1.82 -16.36
CA ILE A 169 -3.25 -0.86 -15.29
C ILE A 169 -3.08 0.53 -15.87
N ALA A 170 -4.18 1.12 -16.28
CA ALA A 170 -4.25 2.54 -16.63
C ALA A 170 -4.32 3.32 -15.30
N ILE A 171 -3.25 4.00 -14.96
CA ILE A 171 -3.22 5.01 -13.90
C ILE A 171 -3.64 6.34 -14.48
#